data_cd4037af9bb1ae7b48ca195496408350
#
_entry.id   cd4037af9bb1ae7b48ca195496408350
#
_cell.length_a   1.000
_cell.length_b   1.000
_cell.length_c   1.000
_cell.angle_alpha   90.00
_cell.angle_beta   90.00
_cell.angle_gamma   90.00
#
_symmetry.space_group_name_H-M   'P 1'
#
loop_
_entity.id
_entity.type
_entity.pdbx_description
1 polymer ?
#
loop_
_entity_poly.entity_id
_entity_poly.type
_entity_poly.pdbx_seq_one_letter_code
_entity_poly.pdbx_strand_id
1 'polypeptide(L)'
;MKRLFAALALALVIGGVPAPVGAATGKMIGGQKYDMPAWFKMSFLDMKDDLKEANAHGKQLILFLHLEECPYCVRMLDENFREGANKEFIERHFDVIGLDIHGSRTVSWLDGESYSEQDLAHKLKVYATPTIIFIDAEGKIVLRTNGYRKRPTFRHEVDYVEQKAYRRESLANFVAQQKQAPYHFRSEPMFKDVSDFKDYRKPLAVIFEDKDCADCDEFHEKVLNHPDVLTQLAPYLVVRLDAYSDKPITDIDGRRTSPKQWAAQLGLSYRPGIVLFNEGRERARVDGMLYHFHFKELLRYVSGEYYKKYASFSLYNRARRAELLQQGVNIDYRQ
;
A
#
# COMPACT_ATOMS: atom_id res chain seq x y z
N MET A 1 89.27 35.87 -15.17
CA MET A 1 87.97 36.39 -14.95
C MET A 1 86.96 35.65 -15.85
N LYS A 2 86.33 34.60 -15.34
CA LYS A 2 85.29 33.84 -16.08
C LYS A 2 84.00 33.98 -15.32
N ARG A 3 83.00 34.61 -15.91
CA ARG A 3 81.65 34.76 -15.33
C ARG A 3 80.81 33.52 -15.71
N LEU A 4 80.39 32.74 -14.72
CA LEU A 4 79.36 31.69 -14.87
C LEU A 4 78.04 32.33 -14.88
N PHE A 5 77.20 32.09 -15.92
CA PHE A 5 75.76 32.34 -15.92
C PHE A 5 75.01 31.06 -15.48
N ALA A 6 74.36 31.13 -14.36
CA ALA A 6 73.40 30.11 -13.93
C ALA A 6 72.01 30.37 -14.55
N ALA A 7 71.58 29.46 -15.37
CA ALA A 7 70.18 29.48 -15.92
C ALA A 7 69.26 28.80 -14.91
N LEU A 8 68.31 29.56 -14.41
CA LEU A 8 67.24 29.08 -13.51
C LEU A 8 66.04 28.57 -14.38
N ALA A 9 65.87 27.25 -14.43
CA ALA A 9 64.71 26.64 -15.09
C ALA A 9 63.49 26.67 -14.16
N LEU A 10 62.49 27.46 -14.53
CA LEU A 10 61.21 27.56 -13.84
C LEU A 10 60.29 26.41 -14.31
N ALA A 11 60.12 25.38 -13.49
CA ALA A 11 59.19 24.28 -13.78
C ALA A 11 57.75 24.75 -13.46
N LEU A 12 56.91 24.97 -14.50
CA LEU A 12 55.46 25.17 -14.35
C LEU A 12 54.81 23.86 -13.93
N VAL A 13 54.41 23.76 -12.66
CA VAL A 13 53.51 22.67 -12.19
C VAL A 13 52.10 23.05 -12.61
N ILE A 14 51.58 22.45 -13.69
CA ILE A 14 50.20 22.53 -14.07
C ILE A 14 49.41 21.65 -13.08
N GLY A 15 48.87 22.28 -12.05
CA GLY A 15 47.94 21.65 -11.13
C GLY A 15 46.64 21.35 -11.88
N GLY A 16 46.44 20.09 -12.27
CA GLY A 16 45.17 19.64 -12.81
C GLY A 16 44.12 19.75 -11.72
N VAL A 17 43.16 20.69 -11.87
CA VAL A 17 41.96 20.75 -11.06
C VAL A 17 41.15 19.49 -11.36
N PRO A 18 40.91 18.59 -10.36
CA PRO A 18 40.05 17.45 -10.61
C PRO A 18 38.68 17.95 -11.04
N ALA A 19 38.21 17.54 -12.22
CA ALA A 19 36.87 17.80 -12.67
C ALA A 19 35.91 17.20 -11.61
N PRO A 20 34.82 17.89 -11.24
CA PRO A 20 33.83 17.33 -10.34
C PRO A 20 33.26 16.08 -11.00
N VAL A 21 33.53 14.92 -10.40
CA VAL A 21 32.86 13.67 -10.74
C VAL A 21 31.41 13.91 -10.36
N GLY A 22 30.58 14.22 -11.35
CA GLY A 22 29.14 14.30 -11.16
C GLY A 22 28.68 12.96 -10.57
N ALA A 23 28.25 12.98 -9.30
CA ALA A 23 27.69 11.79 -8.67
C ALA A 23 26.51 11.34 -9.54
N ALA A 24 26.60 10.14 -10.10
CA ALA A 24 25.51 9.56 -10.87
C ALA A 24 24.31 9.41 -9.93
N THR A 25 23.26 10.18 -10.18
CA THR A 25 22.01 10.02 -9.42
C THR A 25 21.31 8.74 -9.86
N GLY A 26 20.82 7.95 -8.92
CA GLY A 26 20.04 6.75 -9.18
C GLY A 26 18.75 7.10 -9.94
N LYS A 27 18.17 6.10 -10.60
CA LYS A 27 16.93 6.27 -11.39
C LYS A 27 15.75 5.60 -10.69
N MET A 28 14.59 6.23 -10.79
CA MET A 28 13.32 5.66 -10.37
C MET A 28 12.61 5.03 -11.58
N ILE A 29 12.15 3.80 -11.43
CA ILE A 29 11.46 3.03 -12.47
C ILE A 29 10.08 2.68 -11.95
N GLY A 30 9.01 2.99 -12.72
CA GLY A 30 7.62 2.66 -12.38
C GLY A 30 6.85 3.72 -11.59
N GLY A 31 7.45 4.88 -11.27
CA GLY A 31 6.78 6.01 -10.61
C GLY A 31 6.57 7.19 -11.57
N GLN A 32 5.91 6.98 -12.70
CA GLN A 32 5.68 8.03 -13.71
C GLN A 32 4.36 8.76 -13.45
N LYS A 33 4.25 10.01 -13.94
CA LYS A 33 2.96 10.72 -13.99
C LYS A 33 1.98 9.95 -14.87
N TYR A 34 0.73 9.97 -14.49
CA TYR A 34 -0.34 9.26 -15.19
C TYR A 34 -1.64 10.08 -15.14
N ASP A 35 -2.51 9.83 -16.11
CA ASP A 35 -3.82 10.45 -16.18
C ASP A 35 -4.90 9.47 -15.70
N MET A 36 -5.97 10.01 -15.12
CA MET A 36 -7.16 9.24 -14.83
C MET A 36 -7.83 8.75 -16.13
N PRO A 37 -8.48 7.58 -16.12
CA PRO A 37 -9.27 7.14 -17.27
C PRO A 37 -10.30 8.20 -17.69
N ALA A 38 -10.41 8.46 -18.99
CA ALA A 38 -11.30 9.51 -19.52
C ALA A 38 -12.79 9.29 -19.20
N TRP A 39 -13.18 8.04 -18.88
CA TRP A 39 -14.55 7.70 -18.52
C TRP A 39 -14.87 7.94 -17.02
N PHE A 40 -13.86 8.25 -16.18
CA PHE A 40 -14.13 8.65 -14.80
C PHE A 40 -15.02 9.88 -14.80
N LYS A 41 -15.94 9.94 -13.86
CA LYS A 41 -16.89 11.03 -13.74
C LYS A 41 -16.16 12.36 -13.53
N MET A 42 -16.40 13.31 -14.42
CA MET A 42 -16.02 14.70 -14.23
C MET A 42 -16.99 15.32 -13.22
N SER A 43 -16.56 15.38 -11.97
CA SER A 43 -17.36 15.87 -10.86
C SER A 43 -16.95 17.29 -10.46
N PHE A 44 -17.92 18.10 -10.04
CA PHE A 44 -17.68 19.35 -9.32
C PHE A 44 -17.34 19.11 -7.84
N LEU A 45 -17.24 17.85 -7.43
CA LEU A 45 -16.89 17.39 -6.08
C LEU A 45 -17.95 17.78 -5.03
N ASP A 46 -19.21 17.85 -5.42
CA ASP A 46 -20.34 17.78 -4.51
C ASP A 46 -20.82 16.33 -4.41
N MET A 47 -20.44 15.65 -3.33
CA MET A 47 -20.70 14.22 -3.18
C MET A 47 -22.20 13.88 -3.02
N LYS A 48 -23.03 14.83 -2.58
CA LYS A 48 -24.49 14.60 -2.52
C LYS A 48 -25.12 14.63 -3.92
N ASP A 49 -24.69 15.60 -4.74
CA ASP A 49 -25.16 15.69 -6.12
C ASP A 49 -24.63 14.53 -6.95
N ASP A 50 -23.35 14.18 -6.81
CA ASP A 50 -22.76 13.01 -7.49
C ASP A 50 -23.49 11.70 -7.12
N LEU A 51 -23.81 11.51 -5.85
CA LEU A 51 -24.57 10.34 -5.38
C LEU A 51 -25.99 10.32 -5.97
N LYS A 52 -26.65 11.47 -6.00
CA LYS A 52 -28.00 11.60 -6.59
C LYS A 52 -28.00 11.29 -8.08
N GLU A 53 -27.00 11.77 -8.82
CA GLU A 53 -26.85 11.47 -10.24
C GLU A 53 -26.55 9.99 -10.49
N ALA A 54 -25.64 9.39 -9.73
CA ALA A 54 -25.36 7.96 -9.82
C ALA A 54 -26.61 7.12 -9.58
N ASN A 55 -27.35 7.44 -8.52
CA ASN A 55 -28.60 6.75 -8.16
C ASN A 55 -29.67 6.88 -9.26
N ALA A 56 -29.79 8.02 -9.92
CA ALA A 56 -30.71 8.22 -11.03
C ALA A 56 -30.43 7.29 -12.22
N HIS A 57 -29.17 6.84 -12.35
CA HIS A 57 -28.75 5.89 -13.38
C HIS A 57 -28.60 4.45 -12.85
N GLY A 58 -29.04 4.17 -11.62
CA GLY A 58 -28.95 2.85 -10.98
C GLY A 58 -27.50 2.45 -10.60
N LYS A 59 -26.59 3.42 -10.48
CA LYS A 59 -25.20 3.21 -10.14
C LYS A 59 -24.92 3.56 -8.67
N GLN A 60 -23.78 3.07 -8.18
CA GLN A 60 -23.18 3.45 -6.90
C GLN A 60 -21.93 4.29 -7.14
N LEU A 61 -21.33 4.88 -6.09
CA LEU A 61 -20.12 5.68 -6.23
C LEU A 61 -18.86 4.88 -5.84
N ILE A 62 -17.79 5.11 -6.58
CA ILE A 62 -16.43 4.73 -6.22
C ILE A 62 -15.60 6.01 -6.11
N LEU A 63 -14.89 6.18 -4.99
CA LEU A 63 -13.81 7.15 -4.87
C LEU A 63 -12.48 6.42 -5.07
N PHE A 64 -11.73 6.85 -6.08
CA PHE A 64 -10.38 6.40 -6.35
C PHE A 64 -9.38 7.41 -5.76
N LEU A 65 -8.90 7.13 -4.54
CA LEU A 65 -7.94 8.01 -3.87
C LEU A 65 -6.53 7.62 -4.28
N HIS A 66 -5.83 8.60 -4.83
CA HIS A 66 -4.52 8.40 -5.45
C HIS A 66 -3.51 9.46 -5.05
N LEU A 67 -2.29 9.30 -5.54
CA LEU A 67 -1.17 10.21 -5.37
C LEU A 67 -0.42 10.31 -6.71
N GLU A 68 0.10 11.46 -7.06
CA GLU A 68 1.03 11.59 -8.20
C GLU A 68 2.20 10.62 -8.07
N GLU A 69 2.69 10.10 -9.19
CA GLU A 69 3.81 9.14 -9.24
C GLU A 69 3.61 7.86 -8.41
N CYS A 70 2.37 7.43 -8.23
CA CYS A 70 2.01 6.23 -7.49
C CYS A 70 2.04 4.99 -8.41
N PRO A 71 3.03 4.11 -8.32
CA PRO A 71 3.15 2.95 -9.22
C PRO A 71 2.02 1.94 -9.06
N TYR A 72 1.53 1.77 -7.83
CA TYR A 72 0.38 0.90 -7.55
C TYR A 72 -0.94 1.47 -8.08
N CYS A 73 -1.06 2.81 -8.11
CA CYS A 73 -2.22 3.47 -8.71
C CYS A 73 -2.24 3.25 -10.23
N VAL A 74 -1.08 3.44 -10.90
CA VAL A 74 -0.93 3.14 -12.33
C VAL A 74 -1.36 1.71 -12.61
N ARG A 75 -0.80 0.75 -11.89
CA ARG A 75 -1.12 -0.66 -12.10
C ARG A 75 -2.58 -0.99 -11.81
N MET A 76 -3.15 -0.40 -10.76
CA MET A 76 -4.57 -0.56 -10.43
C MET A 76 -5.47 -0.04 -11.55
N LEU A 77 -5.13 1.13 -12.10
CA LEU A 77 -5.83 1.71 -13.24
C LEU A 77 -5.69 0.84 -14.50
N ASP A 78 -4.47 0.44 -14.85
CA ASP A 78 -4.20 -0.33 -16.06
C ASP A 78 -4.90 -1.69 -16.05
N GLU A 79 -4.89 -2.37 -14.91
CA GLU A 79 -5.46 -3.72 -14.82
C GLU A 79 -6.97 -3.74 -14.59
N ASN A 80 -7.55 -2.71 -13.95
CA ASN A 80 -8.94 -2.77 -13.53
C ASN A 80 -9.85 -1.68 -14.10
N PHE A 81 -9.28 -0.52 -14.51
CA PHE A 81 -10.10 0.63 -14.89
C PHE A 81 -9.89 1.13 -16.32
N ARG A 82 -8.80 0.78 -17.00
CA ARG A 82 -8.55 1.28 -18.37
C ARG A 82 -9.16 0.40 -19.44
N GLU A 83 -9.08 -0.92 -19.27
CA GLU A 83 -9.58 -1.89 -20.26
C GLU A 83 -9.97 -3.22 -19.64
N GLY A 84 -10.73 -4.02 -20.40
CA GLY A 84 -11.13 -5.38 -20.06
C GLY A 84 -12.38 -5.48 -19.20
N ALA A 85 -12.72 -6.70 -18.81
CA ALA A 85 -14.01 -7.05 -18.19
C ALA A 85 -14.31 -6.30 -16.88
N ASN A 86 -13.27 -5.98 -16.08
CA ASN A 86 -13.47 -5.19 -14.86
C ASN A 86 -13.88 -3.77 -15.20
N LYS A 87 -13.17 -3.12 -16.14
CA LYS A 87 -13.51 -1.75 -16.60
C LYS A 87 -14.93 -1.66 -17.10
N GLU A 88 -15.31 -2.55 -18.00
CA GLU A 88 -16.67 -2.56 -18.59
C GLU A 88 -17.76 -2.77 -17.52
N PHE A 89 -17.49 -3.62 -16.53
CA PHE A 89 -18.42 -3.86 -15.45
C PHE A 89 -18.52 -2.66 -14.52
N ILE A 90 -17.38 -2.07 -14.12
CA ILE A 90 -17.35 -0.92 -13.22
C ILE A 90 -18.05 0.28 -13.86
N GLU A 91 -17.73 0.60 -15.11
CA GLU A 91 -18.34 1.71 -15.85
C GLU A 91 -19.86 1.58 -15.95
N ARG A 92 -20.37 0.35 -16.00
CA ARG A 92 -21.82 0.07 -16.07
C ARG A 92 -22.52 0.29 -14.74
N HIS A 93 -21.88 -0.07 -13.63
CA HIS A 93 -22.53 -0.16 -12.30
C HIS A 93 -22.09 0.92 -11.32
N PHE A 94 -21.04 1.66 -11.66
CA PHE A 94 -20.47 2.68 -10.77
C PHE A 94 -20.13 3.96 -11.52
N ASP A 95 -20.30 5.09 -10.86
CA ASP A 95 -19.61 6.33 -11.20
C ASP A 95 -18.33 6.41 -10.38
N VAL A 96 -17.20 6.70 -11.03
CA VAL A 96 -15.87 6.70 -10.38
C VAL A 96 -15.31 8.12 -10.38
N ILE A 97 -14.92 8.62 -9.20
CA ILE A 97 -14.35 9.94 -9.01
C ILE A 97 -12.92 9.80 -8.48
N GLY A 98 -11.95 10.42 -9.16
CA GLY A 98 -10.55 10.47 -8.74
C GLY A 98 -10.30 11.62 -7.76
N LEU A 99 -9.67 11.32 -6.61
CA LEU A 99 -9.26 12.31 -5.60
C LEU A 99 -7.78 12.14 -5.28
N ASP A 100 -7.01 13.24 -5.35
CA ASP A 100 -5.60 13.25 -4.94
C ASP A 100 -5.52 13.44 -3.41
N ILE A 101 -4.91 12.51 -2.69
CA ILE A 101 -4.78 12.60 -1.24
C ILE A 101 -3.92 13.78 -0.76
N HIS A 102 -3.22 14.46 -1.66
CA HIS A 102 -2.49 15.72 -1.41
C HIS A 102 -3.10 16.90 -2.15
N GLY A 103 -4.26 16.71 -2.77
CA GLY A 103 -4.94 17.73 -3.56
C GLY A 103 -5.56 18.84 -2.71
N SER A 104 -5.77 19.98 -3.35
CA SER A 104 -6.32 21.18 -2.72
C SER A 104 -7.71 21.56 -3.21
N ARG A 105 -8.31 20.77 -4.13
CA ARG A 105 -9.68 21.03 -4.59
C ARG A 105 -10.63 20.89 -3.40
N THR A 106 -11.66 21.76 -3.38
CA THR A 106 -12.70 21.68 -2.36
C THR A 106 -13.68 20.54 -2.69
N VAL A 107 -13.97 19.72 -1.71
CA VAL A 107 -14.94 18.61 -1.78
C VAL A 107 -16.05 18.86 -0.77
N SER A 108 -17.27 19.04 -1.24
CA SER A 108 -18.48 19.07 -0.38
C SER A 108 -18.85 17.62 -0.05
N TRP A 109 -18.65 17.24 1.22
CA TRP A 109 -18.82 15.85 1.63
C TRP A 109 -20.28 15.50 1.99
N LEU A 110 -20.56 14.22 2.13
CA LEU A 110 -21.89 13.70 2.44
C LEU A 110 -22.46 14.17 3.79
N ASP A 111 -21.63 14.59 4.73
CA ASP A 111 -22.05 15.18 6.00
C ASP A 111 -22.49 16.66 5.88
N GLY A 112 -22.29 17.27 4.73
CA GLY A 112 -22.63 18.67 4.44
C GLY A 112 -21.50 19.65 4.67
N GLU A 113 -20.34 19.17 5.16
CA GLU A 113 -19.15 19.97 5.35
C GLU A 113 -18.25 19.95 4.12
N SER A 114 -17.42 20.97 3.98
CA SER A 114 -16.45 21.08 2.89
C SER A 114 -15.04 20.87 3.40
N TYR A 115 -14.26 20.10 2.65
CA TYR A 115 -12.88 19.75 2.96
C TYR A 115 -12.00 20.00 1.73
N SER A 116 -10.71 20.24 1.93
CA SER A 116 -9.76 20.00 0.84
C SER A 116 -9.68 18.49 0.57
N GLU A 117 -9.24 18.07 -0.62
CA GLU A 117 -9.02 16.64 -0.90
C GLU A 117 -8.10 16.01 0.15
N GLN A 118 -7.05 16.72 0.55
CA GLN A 118 -6.12 16.29 1.58
C GLN A 118 -6.80 16.12 2.95
N ASP A 119 -7.60 17.09 3.38
CA ASP A 119 -8.30 17.01 4.68
C ASP A 119 -9.35 15.91 4.66
N LEU A 120 -10.05 15.73 3.53
CA LEU A 120 -10.98 14.63 3.35
C LEU A 120 -10.26 13.27 3.42
N ALA A 121 -9.10 13.13 2.80
CA ALA A 121 -8.29 11.92 2.90
C ALA A 121 -7.89 11.63 4.36
N HIS A 122 -7.50 12.65 5.12
CA HIS A 122 -7.22 12.52 6.56
C HIS A 122 -8.46 12.11 7.36
N LYS A 123 -9.61 12.78 7.13
CA LYS A 123 -10.90 12.42 7.75
C LYS A 123 -11.28 10.98 7.47
N LEU A 124 -11.09 10.54 6.23
CA LEU A 124 -11.35 9.17 5.80
C LEU A 124 -10.24 8.19 6.21
N LYS A 125 -9.20 8.62 6.92
CA LYS A 125 -8.06 7.80 7.38
C LYS A 125 -7.38 7.06 6.22
N VAL A 126 -7.14 7.76 5.11
CA VAL A 126 -6.43 7.22 3.94
C VAL A 126 -4.95 7.44 4.13
N TYR A 127 -4.19 6.37 4.33
CA TYR A 127 -2.74 6.43 4.60
C TYR A 127 -1.89 5.77 3.52
N ALA A 128 -2.53 5.15 2.53
CA ALA A 128 -1.87 4.47 1.42
C ALA A 128 -2.67 4.67 0.12
N THR A 129 -2.00 4.60 -1.01
CA THR A 129 -2.61 4.71 -2.33
C THR A 129 -2.23 3.52 -3.23
N PRO A 130 -3.15 3.07 -4.10
CA PRO A 130 -4.51 3.53 -4.20
C PRO A 130 -5.35 3.12 -2.99
N THR A 131 -6.35 3.92 -2.61
CA THR A 131 -7.44 3.48 -1.75
C THR A 131 -8.74 3.64 -2.52
N ILE A 132 -9.53 2.59 -2.57
CA ILE A 132 -10.81 2.58 -3.26
C ILE A 132 -11.92 2.56 -2.20
N ILE A 133 -12.81 3.53 -2.23
CA ILE A 133 -13.94 3.61 -1.30
C ILE A 133 -15.23 3.43 -2.10
N PHE A 134 -16.01 2.44 -1.72
CA PHE A 134 -17.32 2.18 -2.29
C PHE A 134 -18.42 2.78 -1.40
N ILE A 135 -19.30 3.56 -2.03
CA ILE A 135 -20.40 4.26 -1.38
C ILE A 135 -21.72 3.78 -2.01
N ASP A 136 -22.63 3.29 -1.19
CA ASP A 136 -23.94 2.82 -1.64
C ASP A 136 -24.92 3.96 -1.93
N ALA A 137 -26.10 3.59 -2.40
CA ALA A 137 -27.17 4.53 -2.77
C ALA A 137 -27.64 5.42 -1.60
N GLU A 138 -27.45 4.97 -0.39
CA GLU A 138 -27.79 5.68 0.85
C GLU A 138 -26.66 6.61 1.34
N GLY A 139 -25.52 6.66 0.62
CA GLY A 139 -24.36 7.48 0.98
C GLY A 139 -23.47 6.85 2.05
N LYS A 140 -23.62 5.54 2.31
CA LYS A 140 -22.84 4.83 3.30
C LYS A 140 -21.60 4.22 2.64
N ILE A 141 -20.44 4.35 3.29
CA ILE A 141 -19.25 3.60 2.92
C ILE A 141 -19.46 2.13 3.28
N VAL A 142 -19.50 1.27 2.27
CA VAL A 142 -19.82 -0.16 2.42
C VAL A 142 -18.62 -1.07 2.24
N LEU A 143 -17.58 -0.60 1.53
CA LEU A 143 -16.33 -1.29 1.40
C LEU A 143 -15.19 -0.29 1.23
N ARG A 144 -14.03 -0.65 1.74
CA ARG A 144 -12.76 0.03 1.50
C ARG A 144 -11.71 -0.98 1.10
N THR A 145 -11.05 -0.72 -0.01
CA THR A 145 -9.90 -1.46 -0.52
C THR A 145 -8.65 -0.62 -0.34
N ASN A 146 -7.69 -1.10 0.41
CA ASN A 146 -6.41 -0.41 0.60
C ASN A 146 -5.32 -1.09 -0.25
N GLY A 147 -4.66 -0.29 -1.10
CA GLY A 147 -3.61 -0.77 -1.99
C GLY A 147 -4.11 -1.44 -3.27
N TYR A 148 -3.16 -1.87 -4.08
CA TYR A 148 -3.41 -2.52 -5.36
C TYR A 148 -4.06 -3.90 -5.18
N ARG A 149 -4.95 -4.24 -6.10
CA ARG A 149 -5.61 -5.54 -6.27
C ARG A 149 -5.44 -6.03 -7.69
N LYS A 150 -5.12 -7.31 -7.85
CA LYS A 150 -5.18 -8.00 -9.15
C LYS A 150 -6.62 -8.09 -9.65
N ARG A 151 -6.77 -8.28 -10.96
CA ARG A 151 -8.09 -8.37 -11.62
C ARG A 151 -9.06 -9.32 -10.93
N PRO A 152 -8.72 -10.59 -10.61
CA PRO A 152 -9.68 -11.50 -9.98
C PRO A 152 -10.09 -11.05 -8.57
N THR A 153 -9.13 -10.63 -7.77
CA THR A 153 -9.37 -10.18 -6.39
C THR A 153 -10.24 -8.91 -6.38
N PHE A 154 -9.91 -7.93 -7.24
CA PHE A 154 -10.71 -6.71 -7.34
C PHE A 154 -12.12 -6.98 -7.89
N ARG A 155 -12.26 -7.95 -8.80
CA ARG A 155 -13.57 -8.35 -9.30
C ARG A 155 -14.48 -8.85 -8.19
N HIS A 156 -14.00 -9.67 -7.28
CA HIS A 156 -14.78 -10.11 -6.12
C HIS A 156 -15.24 -8.95 -5.24
N GLU A 157 -14.39 -7.94 -5.04
CA GLU A 157 -14.75 -6.75 -4.26
C GLU A 157 -15.84 -5.94 -4.95
N VAL A 158 -15.73 -5.76 -6.27
CA VAL A 158 -16.73 -5.04 -7.08
C VAL A 158 -18.06 -5.81 -7.15
N ASP A 159 -18.03 -7.13 -7.37
CA ASP A 159 -19.22 -7.99 -7.35
C ASP A 159 -19.90 -7.99 -5.98
N TYR A 160 -19.11 -8.01 -4.89
CA TYR A 160 -19.63 -7.94 -3.52
C TYR A 160 -20.45 -6.68 -3.27
N VAL A 161 -19.98 -5.53 -3.76
CA VAL A 161 -20.66 -4.25 -3.58
C VAL A 161 -21.86 -4.16 -4.53
N GLU A 162 -21.72 -4.52 -5.81
CA GLU A 162 -22.78 -4.46 -6.81
C GLU A 162 -23.98 -5.31 -6.39
N GLN A 163 -23.73 -6.55 -5.93
CA GLN A 163 -24.76 -7.48 -5.45
C GLN A 163 -25.29 -7.12 -4.05
N LYS A 164 -24.83 -6.02 -3.46
CA LYS A 164 -25.18 -5.58 -2.10
C LYS A 164 -24.98 -6.68 -1.05
N ALA A 165 -24.00 -7.55 -1.27
CA ALA A 165 -23.72 -8.67 -0.39
C ALA A 165 -23.27 -8.21 1.00
N TYR A 166 -22.73 -6.99 1.12
CA TYR A 166 -22.40 -6.32 2.39
C TYR A 166 -23.58 -6.19 3.37
N ARG A 167 -24.82 -6.33 2.89
CA ARG A 167 -26.02 -6.35 3.73
C ARG A 167 -26.27 -7.71 4.41
N ARG A 168 -25.61 -8.76 3.96
CA ARG A 168 -25.86 -10.15 4.40
C ARG A 168 -24.66 -10.82 5.01
N GLU A 169 -23.46 -10.51 4.50
CA GLU A 169 -22.25 -11.24 4.88
C GLU A 169 -20.98 -10.36 4.75
N SER A 170 -19.89 -10.84 5.31
CA SER A 170 -18.58 -10.21 5.14
C SER A 170 -17.99 -10.49 3.76
N LEU A 171 -17.07 -9.61 3.27
CA LEU A 171 -16.33 -9.86 2.04
C LEU A 171 -15.59 -11.21 2.07
N ALA A 172 -15.00 -11.58 3.22
CA ALA A 172 -14.31 -12.85 3.36
C ALA A 172 -15.24 -14.05 3.11
N ASN A 173 -16.46 -14.03 3.68
CA ASN A 173 -17.43 -15.08 3.44
C ASN A 173 -17.89 -15.12 1.98
N PHE A 174 -18.11 -13.95 1.37
CA PHE A 174 -18.48 -13.85 -0.04
C PHE A 174 -17.40 -14.43 -0.95
N VAL A 175 -16.13 -14.10 -0.72
CA VAL A 175 -14.99 -14.63 -1.48
C VAL A 175 -14.83 -16.13 -1.27
N ALA A 176 -15.01 -16.64 -0.05
CA ALA A 176 -14.91 -18.05 0.25
C ALA A 176 -15.94 -18.93 -0.51
N GLN A 177 -17.05 -18.34 -0.94
CA GLN A 177 -18.06 -19.03 -1.77
C GLN A 177 -17.69 -19.09 -3.25
N GLN A 178 -16.69 -18.29 -3.69
CA GLN A 178 -16.21 -18.35 -5.06
C GLN A 178 -15.34 -19.60 -5.26
N LYS A 179 -15.48 -20.24 -6.43
CA LYS A 179 -14.68 -21.42 -6.77
C LYS A 179 -13.24 -20.99 -7.07
N GLN A 180 -12.37 -21.05 -6.07
CA GLN A 180 -10.93 -20.85 -6.21
C GLN A 180 -10.19 -22.15 -5.87
N ALA A 181 -9.03 -22.37 -6.49
CA ALA A 181 -8.11 -23.39 -6.02
C ALA A 181 -7.63 -23.02 -4.60
N PRO A 182 -7.75 -23.91 -3.63
CA PRO A 182 -7.34 -23.59 -2.26
C PRO A 182 -5.84 -23.36 -2.19
N TYR A 183 -5.45 -22.29 -1.49
CA TYR A 183 -4.06 -22.06 -1.13
C TYR A 183 -3.60 -23.08 -0.08
N HIS A 184 -2.41 -23.62 -0.27
CA HIS A 184 -1.78 -24.51 0.70
C HIS A 184 -0.73 -23.72 1.49
N PHE A 185 -0.91 -23.61 2.79
CA PHE A 185 0.00 -22.89 3.68
C PHE A 185 1.45 -23.35 3.50
N ARG A 186 2.30 -22.43 3.08
CA ARG A 186 3.75 -22.67 2.89
C ARG A 186 4.46 -22.62 4.23
N SER A 187 5.43 -23.50 4.42
CA SER A 187 6.31 -23.43 5.58
C SER A 187 7.56 -22.62 5.24
N GLU A 188 7.82 -21.59 6.02
CA GLU A 188 8.99 -20.74 5.85
C GLU A 188 9.86 -20.77 7.13
N PRO A 189 11.20 -20.78 7.00
CA PRO A 189 12.10 -20.92 8.15
C PRO A 189 11.96 -19.81 9.20
N MET A 190 11.50 -18.60 8.78
CA MET A 190 11.33 -17.48 9.68
C MET A 190 10.07 -17.59 10.55
N PHE A 191 9.09 -18.38 10.17
CA PHE A 191 7.85 -18.49 10.93
C PHE A 191 8.04 -19.17 12.28
N LYS A 192 7.48 -18.55 13.32
CA LYS A 192 7.48 -19.09 14.68
C LYS A 192 6.05 -19.41 15.09
N ASP A 193 5.87 -20.53 15.78
CA ASP A 193 4.58 -20.91 16.35
C ASP A 193 4.43 -20.25 17.72
N VAL A 194 3.68 -19.14 17.75
CA VAL A 194 3.40 -18.36 18.94
C VAL A 194 1.91 -18.08 19.00
N SER A 195 1.33 -18.32 20.19
CA SER A 195 -0.11 -18.11 20.44
C SER A 195 -0.40 -17.07 21.53
N ASP A 196 0.64 -16.56 22.21
CA ASP A 196 0.52 -15.51 23.22
C ASP A 196 1.42 -14.33 22.86
N PHE A 197 0.81 -13.20 22.55
CA PHE A 197 1.48 -11.96 22.16
C PHE A 197 1.44 -10.90 23.25
N LYS A 198 0.82 -11.20 24.40
CA LYS A 198 0.74 -10.29 25.52
C LYS A 198 2.13 -9.81 25.94
N ASP A 199 2.24 -8.52 26.18
CA ASP A 199 3.46 -7.86 26.63
C ASP A 199 4.69 -8.01 25.69
N TYR A 200 4.50 -8.51 24.45
CA TYR A 200 5.57 -8.54 23.48
C TYR A 200 5.90 -7.11 22.99
N ARG A 201 7.13 -6.66 23.22
CA ARG A 201 7.54 -5.26 22.99
C ARG A 201 8.52 -5.07 21.85
N LYS A 202 9.15 -6.16 21.37
CA LYS A 202 10.09 -6.10 20.23
C LYS A 202 9.34 -6.07 18.89
N PRO A 203 10.03 -5.81 17.76
CA PRO A 203 9.38 -5.90 16.47
C PRO A 203 8.70 -7.24 16.23
N LEU A 204 7.44 -7.20 15.83
CA LEU A 204 6.59 -8.36 15.55
C LEU A 204 5.89 -8.17 14.23
N ALA A 205 5.96 -9.16 13.36
CA ALA A 205 5.21 -9.22 12.11
C ALA A 205 4.19 -10.37 12.20
N VAL A 206 2.91 -10.04 12.20
CA VAL A 206 1.82 -11.02 12.14
C VAL A 206 1.26 -11.03 10.74
N ILE A 207 1.36 -12.19 10.07
CA ILE A 207 0.91 -12.43 8.71
C ILE A 207 -0.35 -13.29 8.78
N PHE A 208 -1.47 -12.75 8.32
CA PHE A 208 -2.74 -13.46 8.26
C PHE A 208 -2.95 -13.98 6.85
N GLU A 209 -2.99 -15.29 6.73
CA GLU A 209 -3.30 -16.02 5.50
C GLU A 209 -4.53 -16.90 5.72
N ASP A 210 -5.15 -17.36 4.65
CA ASP A 210 -6.20 -18.37 4.70
C ASP A 210 -6.20 -19.23 3.42
N LYS A 211 -6.98 -20.29 3.42
CA LYS A 211 -7.07 -21.22 2.27
C LYS A 211 -7.59 -20.57 0.96
N ASP A 212 -8.20 -19.39 1.06
CA ASP A 212 -8.76 -18.67 -0.09
C ASP A 212 -7.83 -17.53 -0.55
N CYS A 213 -6.59 -17.51 -0.09
CA CYS A 213 -5.58 -16.52 -0.43
C CYS A 213 -5.06 -16.67 -1.86
N ALA A 214 -5.56 -15.90 -2.78
CA ALA A 214 -5.15 -15.94 -4.18
C ALA A 214 -3.72 -15.41 -4.43
N ASP A 215 -3.24 -14.52 -3.57
CA ASP A 215 -1.96 -13.81 -3.76
C ASP A 215 -0.84 -14.29 -2.83
N CYS A 216 -1.10 -15.25 -1.93
CA CYS A 216 -0.11 -15.72 -0.96
C CYS A 216 1.09 -16.39 -1.61
N ASP A 217 0.90 -17.23 -2.63
CA ASP A 217 2.02 -17.86 -3.33
C ASP A 217 2.98 -16.82 -3.93
N GLU A 218 2.43 -15.82 -4.62
CA GLU A 218 3.25 -14.75 -5.20
C GLU A 218 3.91 -13.90 -4.11
N PHE A 219 3.22 -13.60 -3.03
CA PHE A 219 3.81 -12.88 -1.89
C PHE A 219 5.00 -13.63 -1.33
N HIS A 220 4.88 -14.94 -1.09
CA HIS A 220 5.99 -15.76 -0.61
C HIS A 220 7.16 -15.78 -1.58
N GLU A 221 6.89 -16.00 -2.88
CA GLU A 221 7.93 -16.17 -3.89
C GLU A 221 8.66 -14.87 -4.22
N LYS A 222 7.92 -13.78 -4.43
CA LYS A 222 8.48 -12.54 -4.96
C LYS A 222 8.78 -11.47 -3.90
N VAL A 223 8.15 -11.57 -2.73
CA VAL A 223 8.27 -10.53 -1.70
C VAL A 223 8.90 -11.08 -0.43
N LEU A 224 8.26 -12.03 0.23
CA LEU A 224 8.69 -12.51 1.56
C LEU A 224 10.09 -13.12 1.53
N ASN A 225 10.40 -13.93 0.51
CA ASN A 225 11.69 -14.60 0.34
C ASN A 225 12.72 -13.77 -0.43
N HIS A 226 12.44 -12.51 -0.75
CA HIS A 226 13.42 -11.62 -1.36
C HIS A 226 14.58 -11.34 -0.36
N PRO A 227 15.87 -11.44 -0.77
CA PRO A 227 17.01 -11.28 0.15
C PRO A 227 17.00 -9.99 0.97
N ASP A 228 16.61 -8.87 0.35
CA ASP A 228 16.50 -7.58 1.03
C ASP A 228 15.41 -7.59 2.10
N VAL A 229 14.29 -8.28 1.84
CA VAL A 229 13.18 -8.41 2.80
C VAL A 229 13.59 -9.30 3.95
N LEU A 230 14.24 -10.44 3.68
CA LEU A 230 14.77 -11.34 4.72
C LEU A 230 15.73 -10.61 5.66
N THR A 231 16.60 -9.75 5.11
CA THR A 231 17.50 -8.91 5.91
C THR A 231 16.73 -7.99 6.87
N GLN A 232 15.63 -7.39 6.41
CA GLN A 232 14.81 -6.50 7.23
C GLN A 232 13.89 -7.26 8.20
N LEU A 233 13.57 -8.52 7.93
CA LEU A 233 12.82 -9.40 8.84
C LEU A 233 13.66 -9.94 10.00
N ALA A 234 14.98 -9.95 9.90
CA ALA A 234 15.88 -10.52 10.92
C ALA A 234 15.60 -10.02 12.37
N PRO A 235 15.27 -8.73 12.63
CA PRO A 235 14.95 -8.27 13.97
C PRO A 235 13.53 -8.61 14.43
N TYR A 236 12.69 -9.21 13.59
CA TYR A 236 11.29 -9.48 13.88
C TYR A 236 11.06 -10.89 14.44
N LEU A 237 10.12 -10.99 15.36
CA LEU A 237 9.37 -12.22 15.53
C LEU A 237 8.33 -12.28 14.40
N VAL A 238 8.43 -13.28 13.51
CA VAL A 238 7.52 -13.44 12.38
C VAL A 238 6.57 -14.60 12.67
N VAL A 239 5.27 -14.30 12.69
CA VAL A 239 4.23 -15.30 12.98
C VAL A 239 3.20 -15.29 11.85
N ARG A 240 2.89 -16.48 11.34
CA ARG A 240 1.79 -16.68 10.41
C ARG A 240 0.58 -17.25 11.15
N LEU A 241 -0.58 -16.67 10.95
CA LEU A 241 -1.86 -17.09 11.49
C LEU A 241 -2.84 -17.44 10.37
N ASP A 242 -3.56 -18.55 10.53
CA ASP A 242 -4.69 -18.88 9.66
C ASP A 242 -5.89 -18.00 10.04
N ALA A 243 -6.27 -17.08 9.15
CA ALA A 243 -7.33 -16.12 9.39
C ALA A 243 -8.75 -16.74 9.50
N TYR A 244 -8.89 -18.04 9.24
CA TYR A 244 -10.15 -18.77 9.48
C TYR A 244 -10.11 -19.61 10.76
N SER A 245 -8.97 -19.68 11.43
CA SER A 245 -8.80 -20.50 12.63
C SER A 245 -9.52 -19.89 13.83
N ASP A 246 -10.29 -20.74 14.52
CA ASP A 246 -10.89 -20.43 15.83
C ASP A 246 -9.98 -20.89 17.01
N LYS A 247 -8.74 -21.35 16.75
CA LYS A 247 -7.76 -21.76 17.78
C LYS A 247 -7.51 -20.60 18.75
N PRO A 248 -7.59 -20.83 20.08
CA PRO A 248 -7.39 -19.74 21.04
C PRO A 248 -5.97 -19.16 20.98
N ILE A 249 -5.89 -17.84 20.99
CA ILE A 249 -4.66 -17.05 21.13
C ILE A 249 -4.88 -15.90 22.10
N THR A 250 -3.79 -15.28 22.54
CA THR A 250 -3.83 -13.99 23.27
C THR A 250 -3.24 -12.90 22.37
N ASP A 251 -3.99 -11.85 22.09
CA ASP A 251 -3.54 -10.73 21.25
C ASP A 251 -2.50 -9.84 21.95
N ILE A 252 -2.05 -8.81 21.23
CA ILE A 252 -1.02 -7.87 21.73
C ILE A 252 -1.50 -7.03 22.92
N ASP A 253 -2.80 -6.84 23.07
CA ASP A 253 -3.42 -6.14 24.19
C ASP A 253 -3.71 -7.08 25.38
N GLY A 254 -3.39 -8.37 25.25
CA GLY A 254 -3.65 -9.39 26.29
C GLY A 254 -5.07 -9.93 26.29
N ARG A 255 -5.87 -9.68 25.24
CA ARG A 255 -7.23 -10.22 25.13
C ARG A 255 -7.20 -11.64 24.59
N ARG A 256 -8.00 -12.53 25.18
CA ARG A 256 -8.24 -13.84 24.60
C ARG A 256 -9.10 -13.70 23.34
N THR A 257 -8.64 -14.27 22.25
CA THR A 257 -9.29 -14.18 20.94
C THR A 257 -8.93 -15.42 20.08
N SER A 258 -9.25 -15.38 18.80
CA SER A 258 -8.74 -16.31 17.78
C SER A 258 -8.14 -15.54 16.60
N PRO A 259 -7.32 -16.17 15.74
CA PRO A 259 -6.82 -15.53 14.52
C PRO A 259 -7.93 -14.92 13.67
N LYS A 260 -9.05 -15.63 13.52
CA LYS A 260 -10.24 -15.16 12.78
C LYS A 260 -10.85 -13.90 13.38
N GLN A 261 -11.05 -13.90 14.71
CA GLN A 261 -11.61 -12.73 15.40
C GLN A 261 -10.63 -11.56 15.39
N TRP A 262 -9.33 -11.82 15.55
CA TRP A 262 -8.32 -10.79 15.56
C TRP A 262 -8.17 -10.14 14.19
N ALA A 263 -8.13 -10.92 13.09
CA ALA A 263 -8.13 -10.39 11.73
C ALA A 263 -9.36 -9.50 11.45
N ALA A 264 -10.54 -9.90 11.93
CA ALA A 264 -11.77 -9.12 11.80
C ALA A 264 -11.72 -7.81 12.63
N GLN A 265 -11.23 -7.85 13.88
CA GLN A 265 -11.05 -6.68 14.73
C GLN A 265 -10.04 -5.68 14.14
N LEU A 266 -9.00 -6.18 13.50
CA LEU A 266 -8.02 -5.38 12.77
C LEU A 266 -8.59 -4.81 11.46
N GLY A 267 -9.74 -5.28 11.00
CA GLY A 267 -10.37 -4.84 9.76
C GLY A 267 -9.59 -5.23 8.52
N LEU A 268 -8.88 -6.35 8.55
CA LEU A 268 -8.10 -6.83 7.40
C LEU A 268 -9.04 -7.39 6.33
N SER A 269 -9.00 -6.79 5.15
CA SER A 269 -9.85 -7.15 4.00
C SER A 269 -9.11 -7.94 2.92
N TYR A 270 -7.79 -8.00 2.99
CA TYR A 270 -6.93 -8.65 2.00
C TYR A 270 -6.12 -9.79 2.62
N ARG A 271 -5.71 -10.74 1.75
CA ARG A 271 -4.76 -11.82 2.09
C ARG A 271 -3.59 -11.83 1.11
N PRO A 272 -2.35 -11.93 1.61
CA PRO A 272 -2.00 -11.90 3.02
C PRO A 272 -2.21 -10.51 3.64
N GLY A 273 -2.85 -10.46 4.82
CA GLY A 273 -2.92 -9.25 5.63
C GLY A 273 -1.75 -9.24 6.61
N ILE A 274 -0.99 -8.14 6.69
CA ILE A 274 0.21 -8.09 7.53
C ILE A 274 0.10 -6.93 8.51
N VAL A 275 0.34 -7.18 9.77
CA VAL A 275 0.37 -6.14 10.79
C VAL A 275 1.71 -6.15 11.51
N LEU A 276 2.33 -4.97 11.56
CA LEU A 276 3.63 -4.77 12.16
C LEU A 276 3.48 -4.03 13.49
N PHE A 277 3.96 -4.67 14.55
CA PHE A 277 3.94 -4.10 15.90
C PHE A 277 5.36 -3.78 16.35
N ASN A 278 5.49 -2.78 17.20
CA ASN A 278 6.69 -2.49 17.98
C ASN A 278 6.28 -1.73 19.26
N GLU A 279 7.00 -1.95 20.36
CA GLU A 279 6.66 -1.41 21.68
C GLU A 279 5.24 -1.78 22.14
N GLY A 280 4.72 -2.94 21.71
CA GLY A 280 3.38 -3.45 22.04
C GLY A 280 2.24 -2.68 21.34
N ARG A 281 2.52 -1.95 20.27
CA ARG A 281 1.53 -1.18 19.52
C ARG A 281 1.66 -1.44 18.03
N GLU A 282 0.54 -1.44 17.33
CA GLU A 282 0.56 -1.42 15.87
C GLU A 282 1.25 -0.14 15.38
N ARG A 283 2.21 -0.31 14.46
CA ARG A 283 2.97 0.79 13.84
C ARG A 283 2.69 0.93 12.36
N ALA A 284 2.39 -0.19 11.70
CA ALA A 284 2.03 -0.21 10.29
C ALA A 284 1.25 -1.49 9.96
N ARG A 285 0.53 -1.46 8.84
CA ARG A 285 -0.12 -2.64 8.27
C ARG A 285 -0.05 -2.64 6.76
N VAL A 286 -0.16 -3.82 6.18
CA VAL A 286 -0.32 -4.06 4.76
C VAL A 286 -1.65 -4.81 4.57
N ASP A 287 -2.61 -4.16 3.95
CA ASP A 287 -3.91 -4.74 3.59
C ASP A 287 -4.09 -4.65 2.07
N GLY A 288 -3.08 -5.11 1.35
CA GLY A 288 -2.97 -5.07 -0.11
C GLY A 288 -1.64 -5.65 -0.57
N MET A 289 -1.44 -5.78 -1.88
CA MET A 289 -0.16 -6.23 -2.41
C MET A 289 0.89 -5.12 -2.29
N LEU A 290 2.02 -5.43 -1.68
CA LEU A 290 3.25 -4.63 -1.74
C LEU A 290 4.37 -5.44 -2.39
N TYR A 291 5.18 -4.79 -3.22
CA TYR A 291 6.40 -5.37 -3.75
C TYR A 291 7.55 -5.23 -2.76
N HIS A 292 8.63 -5.97 -3.01
CA HIS A 292 9.73 -6.12 -2.08
C HIS A 292 10.34 -4.79 -1.63
N PHE A 293 10.46 -3.78 -2.53
CA PHE A 293 11.01 -2.48 -2.14
C PHE A 293 10.20 -1.79 -1.06
N HIS A 294 8.88 -1.67 -1.26
CA HIS A 294 8.03 -1.01 -0.29
C HIS A 294 7.88 -1.83 0.99
N PHE A 295 7.82 -3.16 0.87
CA PHE A 295 7.69 -4.03 2.03
C PHE A 295 8.95 -3.98 2.90
N LYS A 296 10.16 -4.06 2.32
CA LYS A 296 11.40 -3.93 3.09
C LYS A 296 11.53 -2.57 3.78
N GLU A 297 11.15 -1.49 3.10
CA GLU A 297 11.21 -0.16 3.70
C GLU A 297 10.14 0.04 4.79
N LEU A 298 8.99 -0.62 4.69
CA LEU A 298 7.98 -0.65 5.75
C LEU A 298 8.49 -1.41 6.99
N LEU A 299 9.12 -2.56 6.79
CA LEU A 299 9.78 -3.30 7.86
C LEU A 299 10.85 -2.44 8.54
N ARG A 300 11.71 -1.79 7.76
CA ARG A 300 12.75 -0.88 8.27
C ARG A 300 12.14 0.30 9.03
N TYR A 301 11.05 0.88 8.54
CA TYR A 301 10.35 1.99 9.19
C TYR A 301 9.92 1.62 10.61
N VAL A 302 9.43 0.40 10.81
CA VAL A 302 8.95 -0.07 12.10
C VAL A 302 10.10 -0.54 13.00
N SER A 303 10.99 -1.42 12.52
CA SER A 303 12.08 -1.95 13.34
C SER A 303 13.15 -0.92 13.69
N GLY A 304 13.39 0.05 12.80
CA GLY A 304 14.30 1.19 13.03
C GLY A 304 13.64 2.38 13.74
N GLU A 305 12.41 2.22 14.20
CA GLU A 305 11.64 3.23 14.96
C GLU A 305 11.49 4.57 14.23
N TYR A 306 11.55 4.56 12.89
CA TYR A 306 11.43 5.79 12.10
C TYR A 306 10.05 6.48 12.25
N TYR A 307 9.03 5.75 12.75
CA TYR A 307 7.74 6.33 13.15
C TYR A 307 7.85 7.39 14.26
N LYS A 308 8.96 7.42 15.01
CA LYS A 308 9.26 8.47 15.99
C LYS A 308 9.73 9.76 15.32
N LYS A 309 10.29 9.67 14.10
CA LYS A 309 10.81 10.80 13.33
C LYS A 309 9.86 11.28 12.25
N TYR A 310 9.14 10.37 11.62
CA TYR A 310 8.25 10.66 10.49
C TYR A 310 6.81 10.31 10.88
N ALA A 311 5.90 11.26 10.73
CA ALA A 311 4.49 11.11 11.10
C ALA A 311 3.75 10.02 10.30
N SER A 312 4.29 9.61 9.14
CA SER A 312 3.73 8.53 8.32
C SER A 312 4.81 7.79 7.55
N PHE A 313 4.51 6.56 7.15
CA PHE A 313 5.36 5.78 6.24
C PHE A 313 5.60 6.50 4.91
N SER A 314 4.60 7.18 4.38
CA SER A 314 4.72 7.95 3.13
C SER A 314 5.81 9.03 3.22
N LEU A 315 5.85 9.78 4.32
CA LEU A 315 6.89 10.80 4.56
C LEU A 315 8.28 10.18 4.70
N TYR A 316 8.38 9.08 5.45
CA TYR A 316 9.61 8.32 5.57
C TYR A 316 10.09 7.81 4.21
N ASN A 317 9.21 7.15 3.46
CA ASN A 317 9.54 6.55 2.16
C ASN A 317 9.99 7.61 1.14
N ARG A 318 9.38 8.80 1.15
CA ARG A 318 9.82 9.94 0.33
C ARG A 318 11.25 10.36 0.66
N ALA A 319 11.56 10.54 1.96
CA ALA A 319 12.89 10.93 2.40
C ALA A 319 13.93 9.84 2.09
N ARG A 320 13.58 8.58 2.34
CA ARG A 320 14.45 7.42 2.08
C ARG A 320 14.74 7.24 0.60
N ARG A 321 13.74 7.41 -0.25
CA ARG A 321 13.88 7.39 -1.71
C ARG A 321 14.85 8.46 -2.18
N ALA A 322 14.70 9.70 -1.72
CA ALA A 322 15.61 10.79 -2.07
C ALA A 322 17.06 10.46 -1.68
N GLU A 323 17.27 9.92 -0.48
CA GLU A 323 18.59 9.48 0.00
C GLU A 323 19.20 8.41 -0.91
N LEU A 324 18.44 7.36 -1.25
CA LEU A 324 18.92 6.27 -2.12
C LEU A 324 19.28 6.77 -3.51
N LEU A 325 18.46 7.63 -4.10
CA LEU A 325 18.73 8.22 -5.41
C LEU A 325 20.00 9.09 -5.40
N GLN A 326 20.22 9.87 -4.34
CA GLN A 326 21.46 10.64 -4.15
C GLN A 326 22.69 9.74 -4.02
N GLN A 327 22.53 8.53 -3.46
CA GLN A 327 23.58 7.52 -3.37
C GLN A 327 23.82 6.75 -4.68
N GLY A 328 23.12 7.10 -5.77
CA GLY A 328 23.20 6.42 -7.05
C GLY A 328 22.46 5.08 -7.12
N VAL A 329 21.63 4.75 -6.10
CA VAL A 329 20.87 3.50 -6.07
C VAL A 329 19.61 3.63 -6.93
N ASN A 330 19.46 2.71 -7.89
CA ASN A 330 18.23 2.63 -8.68
C ASN A 330 17.10 1.98 -7.85
N ILE A 331 15.89 2.51 -8.00
CA ILE A 331 14.70 2.00 -7.34
C ILE A 331 13.71 1.53 -8.41
N ASP A 332 13.40 0.23 -8.42
CA ASP A 332 12.38 -0.34 -9.31
C ASP A 332 11.12 -0.68 -8.51
N TYR A 333 10.02 -0.03 -8.84
CA TYR A 333 8.71 -0.23 -8.21
C TYR A 333 7.84 -1.29 -8.90
N ARG A 334 8.37 -1.97 -9.92
CA ARG A 334 7.62 -2.99 -10.69
C ARG A 334 7.86 -4.41 -10.16
N GLN A 335 8.76 -4.56 -9.22
CA GLN A 335 9.19 -5.87 -8.69
C GLN A 335 8.83 -6.04 -7.22
#